data_6af8df997ed693dbea1a32b1a753cfd8
#
_entry.id   6af8df997ed693dbea1a32b1a753cfd8
#
_cell.length_a   1.000
_cell.length_b   1.000
_cell.length_c   1.000
_cell.angle_alpha   90.00
_cell.angle_beta   90.00
_cell.angle_gamma   90.00
#
_symmetry.space_group_name_H-M   'P 1'
#
loop_
_entity.id
_entity.type
_entity.pdbx_description
1 polymer ?
#
loop_
_entity_poly.entity_id
_entity_poly.type
_entity_poly.pdbx_seq_one_letter_code
_entity_poly.pdbx_strand_id
1 'polypeptide(L)'
;MSGVRIHPTAIVEPGVEIGAGSAIWDNVHIRAPASIGRQCIIGEKSYIAYGVSIGDRVKINAFVYVCAAVTIETGVMIAAGTIFTNDRYPRATTPDLATLRGSEPDEHTLPTTVREGATIGAGCVIGCDLEIGRFAMVGMGAVVTRSVPDFHLVVGHPARTIGFVCRCGQRLEGRTGPEDTGSSELACPDCGRDYRLEQVRVQERASLTLGHGAPQRLAG
;
A
#
# COMPACT_ATOMS: atom_id res chain seq x y z
N MET A 1 19.39 -2.87 18.32
CA MET A 1 19.66 -1.46 17.97
C MET A 1 18.33 -0.75 17.84
N SER A 2 18.03 0.15 18.77
CA SER A 2 16.69 0.78 18.91
C SER A 2 16.60 2.20 18.33
N GLY A 3 17.63 2.67 17.63
CA GLY A 3 17.66 4.03 17.09
C GLY A 3 17.03 4.16 15.71
N VAL A 4 16.60 5.37 15.35
CA VAL A 4 16.22 5.76 14.00
C VAL A 4 17.50 6.05 13.21
N ARG A 5 17.58 5.56 11.98
CA ARG A 5 18.68 5.86 11.05
C ARG A 5 18.19 6.83 9.98
N ILE A 6 18.78 8.02 9.94
CA ILE A 6 18.47 9.04 8.92
C ILE A 6 19.73 9.30 8.11
N HIS A 7 19.63 9.18 6.79
CA HIS A 7 20.75 9.50 5.90
C HIS A 7 21.03 11.01 5.95
N PRO A 8 22.31 11.45 5.91
CA PRO A 8 22.65 12.87 6.05
C PRO A 8 22.05 13.80 4.98
N THR A 9 21.68 13.27 3.82
CA THR A 9 21.03 14.04 2.74
C THR A 9 19.51 14.01 2.78
N ALA A 10 18.91 13.27 3.72
CA ALA A 10 17.47 13.29 3.91
C ALA A 10 17.03 14.61 4.56
N ILE A 11 15.91 15.13 4.12
CA ILE A 11 15.26 16.32 4.69
C ILE A 11 14.07 15.83 5.52
N VAL A 12 14.21 15.90 6.84
CA VAL A 12 13.12 15.58 7.79
C VAL A 12 12.75 16.89 8.48
N GLU A 13 11.55 17.39 8.21
CA GLU A 13 11.12 18.66 8.78
C GLU A 13 10.90 18.55 10.30
N PRO A 14 11.12 19.63 11.07
CA PRO A 14 10.81 19.66 12.49
C PRO A 14 9.33 19.35 12.76
N GLY A 15 9.05 18.43 13.71
CA GLY A 15 7.68 17.98 14.02
C GLY A 15 7.28 16.67 13.34
N VAL A 16 8.15 16.06 12.53
CA VAL A 16 7.96 14.70 12.04
C VAL A 16 8.27 13.69 13.14
N GLU A 17 7.39 12.71 13.35
CA GLU A 17 7.59 11.62 14.29
C GLU A 17 8.07 10.36 13.55
N ILE A 18 9.14 9.72 14.06
CA ILE A 18 9.70 8.49 13.47
C ILE A 18 9.94 7.46 14.57
N GLY A 19 9.28 6.32 14.44
CA GLY A 19 9.39 5.20 15.38
C GLY A 19 10.74 4.47 15.31
N ALA A 20 11.10 3.89 16.44
CA ALA A 20 12.37 3.20 16.64
C ALA A 20 12.62 2.08 15.60
N GLY A 21 13.88 1.92 15.18
CA GLY A 21 14.30 0.90 14.21
C GLY A 21 14.03 1.27 12.75
N SER A 22 13.44 2.43 12.49
CA SER A 22 13.17 2.89 11.13
C SER A 22 14.40 3.48 10.45
N ALA A 23 14.46 3.37 9.12
CA ALA A 23 15.54 3.86 8.28
C ALA A 23 15.00 4.77 7.18
N ILE A 24 15.54 5.98 7.12
CA ILE A 24 15.28 6.99 6.10
C ILE A 24 16.50 7.10 5.21
N TRP A 25 16.35 6.83 3.93
CA TRP A 25 17.45 6.78 2.98
C TRP A 25 17.76 8.16 2.36
N ASP A 26 18.72 8.18 1.45
CA ASP A 26 19.23 9.41 0.87
C ASP A 26 18.17 10.20 0.07
N ASN A 27 18.26 11.54 0.19
CA ASN A 27 17.39 12.47 -0.52
C ASN A 27 15.88 12.22 -0.33
N VAL A 28 15.47 11.53 0.72
CA VAL A 28 14.07 11.47 1.15
C VAL A 28 13.67 12.83 1.71
N HIS A 29 12.48 13.30 1.38
CA HIS A 29 11.89 14.50 2.00
C HIS A 29 10.61 14.12 2.74
N ILE A 30 10.56 14.36 4.04
CA ILE A 30 9.38 14.13 4.89
C ILE A 30 8.89 15.45 5.45
N ARG A 31 7.66 15.81 5.09
CA ARG A 31 7.02 17.06 5.51
C ARG A 31 6.31 16.90 6.87
N ALA A 32 6.32 17.98 7.64
CA ALA A 32 5.60 18.02 8.92
C ALA A 32 4.17 18.59 8.74
N PRO A 33 3.19 18.12 9.57
CA PRO A 33 3.32 16.97 10.44
C PRO A 33 3.14 15.67 9.67
N ALA A 34 4.04 14.72 9.83
CA ALA A 34 3.88 13.35 9.37
C ALA A 34 4.31 12.39 10.48
N SER A 35 3.74 11.19 10.53
CA SER A 35 4.10 10.16 11.49
C SER A 35 4.50 8.87 10.78
N ILE A 36 5.66 8.31 11.16
CA ILE A 36 6.18 7.04 10.67
C ILE A 36 6.35 6.11 11.85
N GLY A 37 5.75 4.94 11.78
CA GLY A 37 5.84 3.90 12.79
C GLY A 37 7.22 3.29 12.95
N ARG A 38 7.30 2.20 13.68
CA ARG A 38 8.54 1.50 14.01
C ARG A 38 8.96 0.54 12.92
N GLN A 39 10.28 0.33 12.79
CA GLN A 39 10.87 -0.67 11.88
C GLN A 39 10.48 -0.45 10.41
N CYS A 40 10.29 0.80 9.99
CA CYS A 40 9.98 1.17 8.62
C CYS A 40 11.25 1.40 7.80
N ILE A 41 11.12 1.26 6.48
CA ILE A 41 12.14 1.63 5.51
C ILE A 41 11.51 2.61 4.53
N ILE A 42 12.07 3.82 4.43
CA ILE A 42 11.69 4.81 3.42
C ILE A 42 12.87 4.94 2.45
N GLY A 43 12.67 4.43 1.25
CA GLY A 43 13.68 4.37 0.19
C GLY A 43 14.01 5.73 -0.40
N GLU A 44 15.18 5.79 -1.01
CA GLU A 44 15.81 7.00 -1.52
C GLU A 44 14.90 7.80 -2.47
N LYS A 45 15.05 9.13 -2.41
CA LYS A 45 14.35 10.11 -3.28
C LYS A 45 12.83 10.03 -3.21
N SER A 46 12.28 9.44 -2.15
CA SER A 46 10.84 9.44 -1.89
C SER A 46 10.41 10.73 -1.22
N TYR A 47 9.17 11.12 -1.47
CA TYR A 47 8.55 12.30 -0.86
C TYR A 47 7.34 11.85 -0.04
N ILE A 48 7.29 12.26 1.22
CA ILE A 48 6.18 12.04 2.15
C ILE A 48 5.61 13.41 2.53
N ALA A 49 4.39 13.68 2.10
CA ALA A 49 3.72 14.94 2.36
C ALA A 49 3.31 15.10 3.83
N TYR A 50 2.96 16.31 4.19
CA TYR A 50 2.41 16.66 5.50
C TYR A 50 1.11 15.90 5.79
N GLY A 51 0.89 15.59 7.07
CA GLY A 51 -0.29 14.88 7.54
C GLY A 51 -0.38 13.40 7.16
N VAL A 52 0.64 12.85 6.48
CA VAL A 52 0.69 11.42 6.16
C VAL A 52 0.96 10.61 7.43
N SER A 53 0.19 9.52 7.60
CA SER A 53 0.37 8.57 8.69
C SER A 53 0.82 7.21 8.14
N ILE A 54 1.94 6.69 8.65
CA ILE A 54 2.54 5.42 8.26
C ILE A 54 2.68 4.53 9.49
N GLY A 55 2.07 3.35 9.45
CA GLY A 55 2.12 2.35 10.51
C GLY A 55 3.49 1.69 10.66
N ASP A 56 3.55 0.65 11.47
CA ASP A 56 4.78 -0.10 11.76
C ASP A 56 5.17 -1.04 10.61
N ARG A 57 6.48 -1.32 10.46
CA ARG A 57 7.01 -2.32 9.50
C ARG A 57 6.58 -2.08 8.04
N VAL A 58 6.40 -0.84 7.68
CA VAL A 58 6.12 -0.43 6.30
C VAL A 58 7.43 -0.31 5.53
N LYS A 59 7.41 -0.82 4.29
CA LYS A 59 8.53 -0.68 3.37
C LYS A 59 8.11 0.11 2.13
N ILE A 60 8.68 1.29 1.99
CA ILE A 60 8.54 2.15 0.81
C ILE A 60 9.87 2.11 0.06
N ASN A 61 9.85 1.69 -1.20
CA ASN A 61 11.03 1.68 -2.05
C ASN A 61 11.32 3.08 -2.61
N ALA A 62 12.33 3.19 -3.48
CA ALA A 62 12.79 4.44 -4.06
C ALA A 62 11.75 5.18 -4.91
N PHE A 63 11.86 6.50 -4.98
CA PHE A 63 11.08 7.37 -5.88
C PHE A 63 9.56 7.27 -5.70
N VAL A 64 9.09 7.02 -4.49
CA VAL A 64 7.66 7.00 -4.18
C VAL A 64 7.20 8.40 -3.78
N TYR A 65 6.10 8.84 -4.38
CA TYR A 65 5.43 10.09 -4.01
C TYR A 65 4.16 9.79 -3.22
N VAL A 66 4.15 10.17 -1.95
CA VAL A 66 2.98 10.05 -1.06
C VAL A 66 2.46 11.45 -0.78
N CYS A 67 1.31 11.79 -1.37
CA CYS A 67 0.66 13.10 -1.17
C CYS A 67 -0.06 13.18 0.19
N ALA A 68 -0.51 14.37 0.54
CA ALA A 68 -1.30 14.60 1.75
C ALA A 68 -2.60 13.78 1.77
N ALA A 69 -3.14 13.53 2.96
CA ALA A 69 -4.34 12.73 3.23
C ALA A 69 -4.19 11.22 2.89
N VAL A 70 -2.97 10.70 2.79
CA VAL A 70 -2.72 9.26 2.67
C VAL A 70 -2.43 8.66 4.04
N THR A 71 -3.09 7.54 4.33
CA THR A 71 -2.82 6.68 5.49
C THR A 71 -2.32 5.33 5.00
N ILE A 72 -1.19 4.88 5.54
CA ILE A 72 -0.57 3.59 5.22
C ILE A 72 -0.50 2.77 6.49
N GLU A 73 -1.23 1.68 6.55
CA GLU A 73 -1.27 0.82 7.74
C GLU A 73 -0.04 -0.09 7.84
N THR A 74 0.03 -0.84 8.93
CA THR A 74 1.15 -1.72 9.29
C THR A 74 1.44 -2.77 8.21
N GLY A 75 2.73 -3.04 7.96
CA GLY A 75 3.20 -4.14 7.11
C GLY A 75 3.00 -3.94 5.61
N VAL A 76 2.61 -2.75 5.19
CA VAL A 76 2.42 -2.42 3.77
C VAL A 76 3.76 -2.35 3.03
N MET A 77 3.75 -2.87 1.79
CA MET A 77 4.86 -2.73 0.84
C MET A 77 4.46 -1.82 -0.32
N ILE A 78 5.26 -0.79 -0.59
CA ILE A 78 5.10 0.09 -1.75
C ILE A 78 6.38 0.05 -2.58
N ALA A 79 6.26 -0.46 -3.80
CA ALA A 79 7.39 -0.60 -4.69
C ALA A 79 7.75 0.73 -5.40
N ALA A 80 8.92 0.75 -6.01
CA ALA A 80 9.54 1.95 -6.55
C ALA A 80 8.67 2.65 -7.61
N GLY A 81 8.73 3.98 -7.60
CA GLY A 81 8.06 4.81 -8.61
C GLY A 81 6.55 4.90 -8.48
N THR A 82 5.98 4.45 -7.37
CA THR A 82 4.54 4.59 -7.11
C THR A 82 4.17 6.03 -6.78
N ILE A 83 3.05 6.51 -7.34
CA ILE A 83 2.55 7.88 -7.17
C ILE A 83 1.13 7.82 -6.61
N PHE A 84 0.89 8.54 -5.50
CA PHE A 84 -0.45 8.81 -4.98
C PHE A 84 -0.92 10.18 -5.41
N THR A 85 -2.23 10.31 -5.64
CA THR A 85 -2.90 11.58 -5.94
C THR A 85 -3.98 11.85 -4.89
N ASN A 86 -4.33 13.13 -4.66
CA ASN A 86 -5.30 13.52 -3.63
C ASN A 86 -6.37 14.53 -4.11
N ASP A 87 -6.33 14.91 -5.37
CA ASP A 87 -7.37 15.77 -5.98
C ASP A 87 -7.93 15.07 -7.22
N ARG A 88 -9.26 14.91 -7.26
CA ARG A 88 -9.96 14.26 -8.38
C ARG A 88 -10.10 15.17 -9.59
N TYR A 89 -10.19 16.50 -9.36
CA TYR A 89 -10.43 17.50 -10.39
C TYR A 89 -9.44 18.65 -10.26
N PRO A 90 -8.12 18.39 -10.39
CA PRO A 90 -7.10 19.40 -10.14
C PRO A 90 -7.18 20.57 -11.14
N ARG A 91 -7.01 21.77 -10.63
CA ARG A 91 -6.84 22.98 -11.42
C ARG A 91 -5.77 23.85 -10.77
N ALA A 92 -4.95 24.46 -11.60
CA ALA A 92 -3.91 25.38 -11.13
C ALA A 92 -4.49 26.72 -10.65
N THR A 93 -5.60 27.15 -11.24
CA THR A 93 -6.16 28.48 -11.00
C THR A 93 -7.66 28.41 -10.70
N THR A 94 -8.22 29.54 -10.26
CA THR A 94 -9.64 29.83 -10.29
C THR A 94 -10.18 29.79 -11.73
N PRO A 95 -11.50 29.58 -11.96
CA PRO A 95 -12.07 29.46 -13.31
C PRO A 95 -11.84 30.67 -14.24
N ASP A 96 -11.68 31.85 -13.67
CA ASP A 96 -11.39 33.10 -14.39
C ASP A 96 -9.90 33.26 -14.71
N LEU A 97 -9.04 32.29 -14.32
CA LEU A 97 -7.58 32.32 -14.47
C LEU A 97 -6.88 33.45 -13.71
N ALA A 98 -7.57 34.13 -12.81
CA ALA A 98 -7.04 35.32 -12.13
C ALA A 98 -6.12 35.01 -10.95
N THR A 99 -6.33 33.85 -10.28
CA THR A 99 -5.63 33.51 -9.04
C THR A 99 -5.22 32.04 -9.02
N LEU A 100 -4.01 31.75 -8.52
CA LEU A 100 -3.58 30.40 -8.23
C LEU A 100 -4.42 29.83 -7.07
N ARG A 101 -4.82 28.57 -7.19
CA ARG A 101 -5.36 27.83 -6.06
C ARG A 101 -4.24 27.54 -5.03
N GLY A 102 -4.61 27.50 -3.76
CA GLY A 102 -3.71 27.13 -2.68
C GLY A 102 -3.17 25.69 -2.86
N SER A 103 -2.02 25.44 -2.25
CA SER A 103 -1.41 24.09 -2.21
C SER A 103 -1.69 23.36 -0.90
N GLU A 104 -2.32 24.02 0.06
CA GLU A 104 -2.71 23.41 1.33
C GLU A 104 -3.94 22.51 1.16
N PRO A 105 -4.11 21.48 2.01
CA PRO A 105 -5.32 20.66 2.00
C PRO A 105 -6.58 21.50 2.15
N ASP A 106 -7.55 21.20 1.32
CA ASP A 106 -8.87 21.84 1.31
C ASP A 106 -9.97 20.76 1.16
N GLU A 107 -11.20 21.17 0.90
CA GLU A 107 -12.35 20.28 0.69
C GLU A 107 -12.22 19.38 -0.55
N HIS A 108 -11.27 19.65 -1.43
CA HIS A 108 -10.96 18.82 -2.60
C HIS A 108 -9.87 17.79 -2.34
N THR A 109 -9.19 17.90 -1.19
CA THR A 109 -8.16 16.95 -0.78
C THR A 109 -8.81 15.66 -0.25
N LEU A 110 -8.83 14.63 -1.08
CA LEU A 110 -9.53 13.38 -0.83
C LEU A 110 -8.58 12.32 -0.26
N PRO A 111 -9.02 11.61 0.82
CA PRO A 111 -8.17 10.64 1.50
C PRO A 111 -7.97 9.36 0.68
N THR A 112 -6.86 8.68 0.94
CA THR A 112 -6.60 7.32 0.47
C THR A 112 -6.01 6.50 1.61
N THR A 113 -6.55 5.29 1.81
CA THR A 113 -6.06 4.37 2.85
C THR A 113 -5.50 3.11 2.22
N VAL A 114 -4.27 2.77 2.58
CA VAL A 114 -3.65 1.48 2.26
C VAL A 114 -3.67 0.62 3.50
N ARG A 115 -4.48 -0.42 3.49
CA ARG A 115 -4.73 -1.29 4.64
C ARG A 115 -3.57 -2.25 4.91
N GLU A 116 -3.60 -2.82 6.11
CA GLU A 116 -2.61 -3.74 6.65
C GLU A 116 -2.15 -4.80 5.62
N GLY A 117 -0.84 -4.94 5.49
CA GLY A 117 -0.21 -5.98 4.68
C GLY A 117 -0.41 -5.87 3.17
N ALA A 118 -1.05 -4.82 2.66
CA ALA A 118 -1.22 -4.62 1.23
C ALA A 118 0.12 -4.42 0.52
N THR A 119 0.18 -4.79 -0.75
CA THR A 119 1.35 -4.59 -1.60
C THR A 119 0.98 -3.79 -2.84
N ILE A 120 1.73 -2.73 -3.11
CA ILE A 120 1.60 -1.92 -4.33
C ILE A 120 2.84 -2.12 -5.19
N GLY A 121 2.65 -2.62 -6.41
CA GLY A 121 3.71 -2.89 -7.39
C GLY A 121 4.38 -1.62 -7.91
N ALA A 122 5.54 -1.80 -8.53
CA ALA A 122 6.33 -0.69 -9.05
C ALA A 122 5.60 0.10 -10.16
N GLY A 123 5.80 1.42 -10.17
CA GLY A 123 5.27 2.29 -11.21
C GLY A 123 3.75 2.44 -11.21
N CYS A 124 3.08 2.14 -10.09
CA CYS A 124 1.63 2.31 -9.97
C CYS A 124 1.22 3.77 -9.79
N VAL A 125 0.03 4.11 -10.28
CA VAL A 125 -0.64 5.38 -9.96
C VAL A 125 -1.90 5.07 -9.16
N ILE A 126 -1.98 5.64 -7.97
CA ILE A 126 -3.10 5.45 -7.04
C ILE A 126 -3.93 6.72 -7.00
N GLY A 127 -5.18 6.62 -7.42
CA GLY A 127 -6.15 7.71 -7.36
C GLY A 127 -6.48 8.11 -5.93
N CYS A 128 -7.28 9.14 -5.77
CA CYS A 128 -7.78 9.60 -4.48
C CYS A 128 -9.15 9.01 -4.14
N ASP A 129 -9.56 9.15 -2.87
CA ASP A 129 -10.83 8.64 -2.34
C ASP A 129 -10.96 7.13 -2.51
N LEU A 130 -9.88 6.42 -2.18
CA LEU A 130 -9.77 4.98 -2.37
C LEU A 130 -9.34 4.27 -1.09
N GLU A 131 -9.70 3.00 -1.02
CA GLU A 131 -9.14 2.05 -0.08
C GLU A 131 -8.47 0.90 -0.83
N ILE A 132 -7.22 0.62 -0.52
CA ILE A 132 -6.53 -0.61 -0.91
C ILE A 132 -6.66 -1.57 0.26
N GLY A 133 -7.46 -2.62 0.10
CA GLY A 133 -7.85 -3.55 1.16
C GLY A 133 -6.69 -4.34 1.76
N ARG A 134 -6.97 -5.00 2.89
CA ARG A 134 -5.95 -5.79 3.61
C ARG A 134 -5.39 -6.90 2.74
N PHE A 135 -4.07 -7.01 2.74
CA PHE A 135 -3.34 -8.01 1.95
C PHE A 135 -3.68 -7.98 0.45
N ALA A 136 -4.34 -6.95 -0.04
CA ALA A 136 -4.54 -6.77 -1.48
C ALA A 136 -3.21 -6.56 -2.19
N MET A 137 -3.15 -6.96 -3.44
CA MET A 137 -1.97 -6.79 -4.27
C MET A 137 -2.31 -6.02 -5.54
N VAL A 138 -1.65 -4.90 -5.72
CA VAL A 138 -1.71 -4.09 -6.95
C VAL A 138 -0.49 -4.46 -7.79
N GLY A 139 -0.71 -5.03 -8.97
CA GLY A 139 0.36 -5.41 -9.88
C GLY A 139 1.08 -4.20 -10.47
N MET A 140 2.34 -4.38 -10.85
CA MET A 140 3.18 -3.30 -11.37
C MET A 140 2.53 -2.55 -12.54
N GLY A 141 2.74 -1.24 -12.61
CA GLY A 141 2.24 -0.37 -13.68
C GLY A 141 0.72 -0.14 -13.67
N ALA A 142 0.01 -0.60 -12.64
CA ALA A 142 -1.44 -0.44 -12.59
C ALA A 142 -1.85 1.01 -12.27
N VAL A 143 -2.98 1.45 -12.85
CA VAL A 143 -3.65 2.72 -12.50
C VAL A 143 -4.93 2.40 -11.75
N VAL A 144 -4.91 2.63 -10.43
CA VAL A 144 -6.01 2.31 -9.53
C VAL A 144 -6.95 3.50 -9.43
N THR A 145 -8.18 3.34 -9.91
CA THR A 145 -9.22 4.38 -9.94
C THR A 145 -10.45 4.04 -9.10
N ARG A 146 -10.42 2.92 -8.40
CA ARG A 146 -11.49 2.44 -7.48
C ARG A 146 -10.85 1.66 -6.36
N SER A 147 -11.53 1.60 -5.21
CA SER A 147 -11.10 0.79 -4.08
C SER A 147 -10.89 -0.67 -4.45
N VAL A 148 -9.89 -1.28 -3.85
CA VAL A 148 -9.51 -2.69 -4.05
C VAL A 148 -9.91 -3.46 -2.81
N PRO A 149 -10.76 -4.48 -2.90
CA PRO A 149 -11.15 -5.27 -1.72
C PRO A 149 -9.99 -6.08 -1.11
N ASP A 150 -10.19 -6.56 0.12
CA ASP A 150 -9.23 -7.41 0.83
C ASP A 150 -8.84 -8.64 -0.02
N PHE A 151 -7.55 -8.96 -0.06
CA PHE A 151 -6.97 -10.13 -0.74
C PHE A 151 -7.10 -10.15 -2.27
N HIS A 152 -7.60 -9.09 -2.88
CA HIS A 152 -7.70 -9.02 -4.34
C HIS A 152 -6.35 -8.76 -4.99
N LEU A 153 -6.13 -9.43 -6.14
CA LEU A 153 -5.05 -9.13 -7.07
C LEU A 153 -5.62 -8.30 -8.22
N VAL A 154 -5.16 -7.06 -8.35
CA VAL A 154 -5.57 -6.16 -9.42
C VAL A 154 -4.41 -5.78 -10.32
N VAL A 155 -4.66 -5.65 -11.61
CA VAL A 155 -3.68 -5.22 -12.62
C VAL A 155 -4.33 -4.36 -13.69
N GLY A 156 -3.53 -3.61 -14.42
CA GLY A 156 -3.93 -2.92 -15.64
C GLY A 156 -4.26 -1.43 -15.45
N HIS A 157 -4.67 -0.81 -16.55
CA HIS A 157 -4.97 0.61 -16.67
C HIS A 157 -6.31 0.78 -17.42
N PRO A 158 -7.43 1.01 -16.72
CA PRO A 158 -7.59 1.03 -15.26
C PRO A 158 -7.48 -0.37 -14.63
N ALA A 159 -7.03 -0.43 -13.36
CA ALA A 159 -6.85 -1.69 -12.64
C ALA A 159 -8.16 -2.48 -12.49
N ARG A 160 -8.05 -3.80 -12.69
CA ARG A 160 -9.18 -4.75 -12.55
C ARG A 160 -8.71 -5.97 -11.79
N THR A 161 -9.62 -6.58 -11.02
CA THR A 161 -9.36 -7.85 -10.33
C THR A 161 -9.14 -8.96 -11.36
N ILE A 162 -8.04 -9.71 -11.17
CA ILE A 162 -7.69 -10.89 -11.97
C ILE A 162 -7.55 -12.15 -11.12
N GLY A 163 -7.82 -12.07 -9.82
CA GLY A 163 -7.73 -13.17 -8.87
C GLY A 163 -7.55 -12.71 -7.45
N PHE A 164 -7.06 -13.61 -6.61
CA PHE A 164 -6.90 -13.40 -5.19
C PHE A 164 -5.51 -13.82 -4.73
N VAL A 165 -5.04 -13.24 -3.63
CA VAL A 165 -3.72 -13.51 -3.06
C VAL A 165 -3.82 -13.88 -1.59
N CYS A 166 -2.90 -14.73 -1.16
CA CYS A 166 -2.70 -15.09 0.23
C CYS A 166 -1.96 -13.98 0.99
N ARG A 167 -2.04 -13.97 2.30
CA ARG A 167 -1.19 -13.12 3.17
C ARG A 167 0.31 -13.29 2.90
N CYS A 168 0.76 -14.46 2.44
CA CYS A 168 2.17 -14.66 2.08
C CYS A 168 2.56 -14.05 0.72
N GLY A 169 1.58 -13.51 -0.03
CA GLY A 169 1.79 -12.89 -1.35
C GLY A 169 1.59 -13.85 -2.53
N GLN A 170 1.41 -15.15 -2.29
CA GLN A 170 1.16 -16.12 -3.37
C GLN A 170 -0.28 -16.00 -3.87
N ARG A 171 -0.47 -16.29 -5.15
CA ARG A 171 -1.80 -16.37 -5.75
C ARG A 171 -2.57 -17.55 -5.15
N LEU A 172 -3.82 -17.31 -4.77
CA LEU A 172 -4.70 -18.37 -4.32
C LEU A 172 -5.17 -19.22 -5.50
N GLU A 173 -5.20 -20.54 -5.31
CA GLU A 173 -5.76 -21.47 -6.27
C GLU A 173 -7.25 -21.64 -6.03
N GLY A 174 -7.99 -21.85 -7.10
CA GLY A 174 -9.44 -21.92 -7.10
C GLY A 174 -10.03 -20.96 -8.12
N ARG A 175 -11.21 -20.44 -7.87
CA ARG A 175 -11.91 -19.53 -8.79
C ARG A 175 -11.18 -18.22 -8.98
N THR A 176 -11.11 -17.76 -10.23
CA THR A 176 -10.52 -16.47 -10.61
C THR A 176 -11.58 -15.60 -11.28
N GLY A 177 -11.80 -14.40 -10.74
CA GLY A 177 -12.65 -13.38 -11.35
C GLY A 177 -13.91 -13.04 -10.56
N PRO A 178 -14.50 -11.86 -10.84
CA PRO A 178 -15.65 -11.33 -10.13
C PRO A 178 -17.00 -11.98 -10.51
N GLU A 179 -17.03 -12.90 -11.47
CA GLU A 179 -18.27 -13.48 -12.01
C GLU A 179 -18.79 -14.68 -11.20
N ASP A 180 -18.04 -15.10 -10.18
CA ASP A 180 -18.39 -16.25 -9.36
C ASP A 180 -19.36 -15.89 -8.25
N THR A 181 -20.61 -16.31 -8.35
CA THR A 181 -21.71 -16.00 -7.43
C THR A 181 -21.89 -17.00 -6.29
N GLY A 182 -21.09 -18.08 -6.25
CA GLY A 182 -21.15 -19.09 -5.21
C GLY A 182 -20.05 -18.94 -4.15
N SER A 183 -20.18 -19.62 -3.01
CA SER A 183 -19.09 -19.76 -2.05
C SER A 183 -18.08 -20.79 -2.54
N SER A 184 -16.78 -20.48 -2.42
CA SER A 184 -15.70 -21.41 -2.79
C SER A 184 -14.66 -21.42 -1.72
N GLU A 185 -14.04 -22.59 -1.53
CA GLU A 185 -12.86 -22.73 -0.70
C GLU A 185 -11.62 -22.50 -1.58
N LEU A 186 -10.72 -21.64 -1.11
CA LEU A 186 -9.44 -21.35 -1.74
C LEU A 186 -8.33 -21.78 -0.79
N ALA A 187 -7.27 -22.33 -1.32
CA ALA A 187 -6.09 -22.67 -0.53
C ALA A 187 -4.84 -22.00 -1.10
N CYS A 188 -3.90 -21.70 -0.23
CA CYS A 188 -2.60 -21.23 -0.65
C CYS A 188 -1.69 -22.42 -0.90
N PRO A 189 -1.15 -22.61 -2.11
CA PRO A 189 -0.29 -23.75 -2.43
C PRO A 189 1.06 -23.68 -1.71
N ASP A 190 1.49 -22.50 -1.27
CA ASP A 190 2.80 -22.31 -0.64
C ASP A 190 2.76 -22.45 0.89
N CYS A 191 1.82 -21.78 1.56
CA CYS A 191 1.78 -21.75 3.03
C CYS A 191 0.61 -22.51 3.66
N GLY A 192 -0.25 -23.14 2.85
CA GLY A 192 -1.36 -23.98 3.29
C GLY A 192 -2.49 -23.27 4.03
N ARG A 193 -2.58 -21.92 3.95
CA ARG A 193 -3.71 -21.19 4.53
C ARG A 193 -4.96 -21.34 3.69
N ASP A 194 -6.08 -21.50 4.38
CA ASP A 194 -7.39 -21.62 3.76
C ASP A 194 -8.15 -20.32 3.80
N TYR A 195 -8.91 -20.06 2.74
CA TYR A 195 -9.75 -18.89 2.57
C TYR A 195 -11.13 -19.28 2.09
N ARG A 196 -12.13 -18.50 2.48
CA ARG A 196 -13.47 -18.62 1.95
C ARG A 196 -13.75 -17.43 1.05
N LEU A 197 -14.11 -17.71 -0.19
CA LEU A 197 -14.63 -16.73 -1.12
C LEU A 197 -16.15 -16.77 -1.09
N GLU A 198 -16.79 -15.67 -0.69
CA GLU A 198 -18.24 -15.49 -0.74
C GLU A 198 -18.53 -14.31 -1.67
N GLN A 199 -19.18 -14.57 -2.79
CA GLN A 199 -19.33 -13.60 -3.88
C GLN A 199 -17.95 -13.06 -4.32
N VAL A 200 -17.65 -11.80 -3.98
CA VAL A 200 -16.36 -11.16 -4.25
C VAL A 200 -15.53 -10.88 -2.98
N ARG A 201 -15.95 -11.41 -1.83
CA ARG A 201 -15.25 -11.21 -0.55
C ARG A 201 -14.43 -12.44 -0.19
N VAL A 202 -13.15 -12.23 0.07
CA VAL A 202 -12.24 -13.27 0.55
C VAL A 202 -12.06 -13.12 2.05
N GLN A 203 -12.25 -14.21 2.79
CA GLN A 203 -12.04 -14.27 4.24
C GLN A 203 -11.02 -15.38 4.55
N GLU A 204 -9.97 -15.02 5.29
CA GLU A 204 -9.02 -16.00 5.82
C GLU A 204 -9.72 -16.83 6.89
N ARG A 205 -9.63 -18.16 6.81
CA ARG A 205 -10.12 -19.04 7.85
C ARG A 205 -9.10 -19.12 8.98
N ALA A 206 -9.58 -19.14 10.23
CA ALA A 206 -8.70 -19.41 11.36
C ALA A 206 -8.00 -20.75 11.11
N SER A 207 -6.67 -20.74 11.08
CA SER A 207 -5.88 -21.95 10.92
C SER A 207 -6.19 -22.90 12.09
N LEU A 208 -6.78 -24.05 11.82
CA LEU A 208 -6.76 -25.15 12.77
C LEU A 208 -5.29 -25.53 12.89
N THR A 209 -4.73 -25.35 14.09
CA THR A 209 -3.35 -25.70 14.43
C THR A 209 -3.11 -27.18 14.12
N LEU A 210 -2.59 -27.48 12.94
CA LEU A 210 -1.98 -28.74 12.62
C LEU A 210 -0.48 -28.60 12.85
N GLY A 211 0.04 -29.53 13.67
CA GLY A 211 1.41 -29.53 14.15
C GLY A 211 2.46 -29.43 13.04
N HIS A 212 3.52 -28.76 13.39
CA HIS A 212 4.71 -28.50 12.59
C HIS A 212 5.29 -29.78 11.97
N GLY A 213 5.18 -29.88 10.65
CA GLY A 213 6.07 -30.70 9.83
C GLY A 213 6.76 -29.73 8.86
N ALA A 214 8.01 -29.41 9.12
CA ALA A 214 8.81 -28.62 8.20
C ALA A 214 9.00 -29.39 6.87
N PRO A 215 8.79 -28.77 5.70
CA PRO A 215 9.13 -29.40 4.44
C PRO A 215 10.65 -29.49 4.30
N GLN A 216 11.17 -30.70 4.16
CA GLN A 216 12.56 -30.95 3.78
C GLN A 216 12.78 -30.44 2.36
N ARG A 217 13.70 -29.48 2.19
CA ARG A 217 14.22 -29.11 0.88
C ARG A 217 14.95 -30.31 0.29
N LEU A 218 14.44 -30.87 -0.77
CA LEU A 218 15.22 -31.77 -1.62
C LEU A 218 16.25 -30.95 -2.39
N ALA A 219 17.53 -31.22 -2.12
CA ALA A 219 18.64 -30.74 -2.92
C ALA A 219 18.65 -31.50 -4.24
N GLY A 220 18.73 -30.80 -5.34
CA GLY A 220 18.92 -31.26 -6.68
C GLY A 220 19.46 -30.10 -7.52
#